data_efd4ed25d1a6429d1e0e57ec0671922c
#
_entry.id   efd4ed25d1a6429d1e0e57ec0671922c
#
_cell.length_a   1.000
_cell.length_b   1.000
_cell.length_c   1.000
_cell.angle_alpha   90.00
_cell.angle_beta   90.00
_cell.angle_gamma   90.00
#
_symmetry.space_group_name_H-M   'P 1'
#
loop_
_entity.id
_entity.type
_entity.pdbx_description
1 polymer ?
#
loop_
_entity_poly.entity_id
_entity_poly.type
_entity_poly.pdbx_seq_one_letter_code
_entity_poly.pdbx_strand_id
1 'polypeptide(L)'
;MNEYQRAVDILKSYVDSEGIELFSSDVIKTDLDEFKRVFSPEKLQALDDTQLLSTIFFSLGDNTNTLCYWLEMKGNIKEHFGSVAGGSSYKFGLFQNQKSGVWMTGSSTKPESLKVDEALALGKRIRDALVIGANIIHDTKLETVEDYEQLNDTLKDKVGEKYYKLGWVHKYFSMICSDKLSGFHSEEWQKHVLRALRIKPSEKTYGRSGQISIIQNLAGLYYKQFLDIFKSRFGEVRQFIRLGCSDSKKNYANEWCKQGIIGFGYSKIGDLSKGVFIDHLDKATILHELVKNYEISDKRYASRIAGEILRFYNSDSNTIFTIMTGEKLIAYADQIGAYSYSSDSDMSHKKTANWKLVFEEGEKLPEKSEGLRTICYPFSNDENLLFLYDRYYYGNEKSDFIKDKDKSNIDHEKGITFYTKIESPFERNRIMFGAPGTGKSFNLNEDAKKLLGDAYEINLERVTFHPDYSYANFVGTYKPVPVKDYGKDSITYAYVPGPFMRVYVEALKNSRTDTIKPFLLLIEEINRANVAAVFGDIFQLLD
;
A
#
# COMPACT_ATOMS: atom_id res chain seq x y z
N MET A 1 -14.58 -22.34 -1.55
CA MET A 1 -13.11 -22.20 -1.30
C MET A 1 -12.94 -21.42 0.00
N ASN A 2 -12.12 -21.89 0.93
CA ASN A 2 -11.86 -21.17 2.18
C ASN A 2 -11.17 -19.84 1.87
N GLU A 3 -11.45 -18.76 2.62
CA GLU A 3 -10.86 -17.42 2.42
C GLU A 3 -9.32 -17.43 2.46
N TYR A 4 -8.73 -18.27 3.32
CA TYR A 4 -7.26 -18.45 3.41
C TYR A 4 -6.68 -19.07 2.15
N GLN A 5 -7.36 -20.03 1.52
CA GLN A 5 -6.91 -20.60 0.26
C GLN A 5 -6.96 -19.57 -0.86
N ARG A 6 -7.98 -18.71 -0.90
CA ARG A 6 -8.02 -17.58 -1.87
C ARG A 6 -6.86 -16.61 -1.67
N ALA A 7 -6.52 -16.29 -0.42
CA ALA A 7 -5.38 -15.44 -0.11
C ALA A 7 -4.05 -16.04 -0.62
N VAL A 8 -3.88 -17.36 -0.44
CA VAL A 8 -2.72 -18.11 -0.97
C VAL A 8 -2.68 -18.06 -2.49
N ASP A 9 -3.81 -18.26 -3.17
CA ASP A 9 -3.90 -18.25 -4.63
C ASP A 9 -3.54 -16.87 -5.20
N ILE A 10 -3.97 -15.78 -4.54
CA ILE A 10 -3.59 -14.40 -4.89
C ILE A 10 -2.07 -14.23 -4.83
N LEU A 11 -1.43 -14.69 -3.75
CA LEU A 11 0.03 -14.56 -3.59
C LEU A 11 0.80 -15.42 -4.58
N LYS A 12 0.40 -16.69 -4.77
CA LYS A 12 1.06 -17.61 -5.70
C LYS A 12 0.95 -17.13 -7.14
N SER A 13 -0.24 -16.73 -7.56
CA SER A 13 -0.46 -16.17 -8.90
C SER A 13 0.46 -14.97 -9.17
N TYR A 14 0.71 -14.12 -8.16
CA TYR A 14 1.61 -12.99 -8.29
C TYR A 14 3.10 -13.42 -8.36
N VAL A 15 3.52 -14.37 -7.52
CA VAL A 15 4.88 -14.94 -7.56
C VAL A 15 5.18 -15.54 -8.93
N ASP A 16 4.23 -16.31 -9.48
CA ASP A 16 4.37 -16.96 -10.78
C ASP A 16 4.45 -15.93 -11.92
N SER A 17 3.62 -14.87 -11.88
CA SER A 17 3.60 -13.82 -12.90
C SER A 17 4.87 -12.96 -12.91
N GLU A 18 5.48 -12.71 -11.76
CA GLU A 18 6.66 -11.84 -11.62
C GLU A 18 8.00 -12.62 -11.61
N GLY A 19 7.95 -13.95 -11.58
CA GLY A 19 9.14 -14.80 -11.54
C GLY A 19 10.02 -14.57 -10.31
N ILE A 20 9.41 -14.37 -9.13
CA ILE A 20 10.11 -14.03 -7.89
C ILE A 20 10.86 -15.26 -7.37
N GLU A 21 12.19 -15.16 -7.22
CA GLU A 21 13.00 -16.19 -6.58
C GLU A 21 12.74 -16.21 -5.06
N LEU A 22 12.49 -17.42 -4.54
CA LEU A 22 12.26 -17.63 -3.11
C LEU A 22 13.58 -18.04 -2.41
N PHE A 23 13.75 -17.64 -1.16
CA PHE A 23 14.88 -18.08 -0.34
C PHE A 23 14.89 -19.59 -0.17
N SER A 24 16.09 -20.18 -0.14
CA SER A 24 16.25 -21.58 0.21
C SER A 24 15.78 -21.84 1.65
N SER A 25 15.01 -22.90 1.84
CA SER A 25 14.57 -23.33 3.17
C SER A 25 15.73 -23.65 4.12
N ASP A 26 16.86 -24.11 3.57
CA ASP A 26 18.03 -24.47 4.36
C ASP A 26 18.73 -23.27 4.98
N VAL A 27 18.78 -22.14 4.24
CA VAL A 27 19.34 -20.87 4.77
C VAL A 27 18.51 -20.36 5.94
N ILE A 28 17.19 -20.33 5.77
CA ILE A 28 16.25 -19.88 6.81
C ILE A 28 16.35 -20.77 8.06
N LYS A 29 16.41 -22.10 7.84
CA LYS A 29 16.55 -23.06 8.94
C LYS A 29 17.86 -22.87 9.70
N THR A 30 18.97 -22.68 8.97
CA THR A 30 20.29 -22.44 9.58
C THR A 30 20.27 -21.21 10.49
N ASP A 31 19.69 -20.10 10.05
CA ASP A 31 19.61 -18.88 10.84
C ASP A 31 18.71 -19.03 12.09
N LEU A 32 17.60 -19.76 11.95
CA LEU A 32 16.73 -20.07 13.10
C LEU A 32 17.43 -20.97 14.12
N ASP A 33 18.15 -21.98 13.66
CA ASP A 33 18.91 -22.89 14.53
C ASP A 33 20.06 -22.13 15.24
N GLU A 34 20.74 -21.20 14.55
CA GLU A 34 21.74 -20.31 15.16
C GLU A 34 21.11 -19.46 16.24
N PHE A 35 19.95 -18.84 15.97
CA PHE A 35 19.23 -18.00 16.94
C PHE A 35 18.79 -18.82 18.17
N LYS A 36 18.18 -19.98 17.96
CA LYS A 36 17.70 -20.87 19.04
C LYS A 36 18.85 -21.41 19.88
N ARG A 37 20.00 -21.71 19.27
CA ARG A 37 21.19 -22.18 20.00
C ARG A 37 21.66 -21.16 21.03
N VAL A 38 21.47 -19.85 20.79
CA VAL A 38 21.92 -18.77 21.67
C VAL A 38 20.81 -18.31 22.61
N PHE A 39 19.58 -18.19 22.13
CA PHE A 39 18.49 -17.51 22.84
C PHE A 39 17.24 -18.38 23.06
N SER A 40 17.38 -19.71 23.09
CA SER A 40 16.23 -20.55 23.45
C SER A 40 15.71 -20.23 24.85
N PRO A 41 14.44 -20.55 25.17
CA PRO A 41 13.87 -20.34 26.50
C PRO A 41 14.74 -20.92 27.63
N GLU A 42 15.31 -22.11 27.43
CA GLU A 42 16.19 -22.78 28.40
C GLU A 42 17.49 -21.99 28.61
N LYS A 43 18.08 -21.44 27.52
CA LYS A 43 19.28 -20.63 27.61
C LYS A 43 19.02 -19.32 28.35
N LEU A 44 17.90 -18.64 28.05
CA LEU A 44 17.53 -17.44 28.77
C LEU A 44 17.22 -17.70 30.24
N GLN A 45 16.55 -18.81 30.55
CA GLN A 45 16.23 -19.21 31.95
C GLN A 45 17.47 -19.51 32.78
N ALA A 46 18.51 -20.04 32.15
CA ALA A 46 19.77 -20.40 32.81
C ALA A 46 20.71 -19.18 33.08
N LEU A 47 20.39 -17.98 32.58
CA LEU A 47 21.20 -16.78 32.82
C LEU A 47 21.17 -16.39 34.30
N ASP A 48 22.35 -16.27 34.89
CA ASP A 48 22.51 -15.72 36.23
C ASP A 48 22.41 -14.17 36.23
N ASP A 49 22.45 -13.58 37.42
CA ASP A 49 22.28 -12.15 37.61
C ASP A 49 23.39 -11.32 36.94
N THR A 50 24.58 -11.88 36.76
CA THR A 50 25.73 -11.19 36.15
C THR A 50 25.63 -11.19 34.62
N GLN A 51 25.02 -12.21 34.04
CA GLN A 51 24.90 -12.43 32.60
C GLN A 51 23.61 -11.84 32.01
N LEU A 52 22.53 -11.81 32.79
CA LEU A 52 21.18 -11.51 32.32
C LEU A 52 21.08 -10.19 31.55
N LEU A 53 21.56 -9.10 32.15
CA LEU A 53 21.42 -7.77 31.57
C LEU A 53 22.27 -7.61 30.29
N SER A 54 23.50 -8.12 30.30
CA SER A 54 24.43 -8.02 29.17
C SER A 54 24.13 -9.01 28.04
N THR A 55 23.35 -10.07 28.28
CA THR A 55 22.94 -11.01 27.23
C THR A 55 21.64 -10.59 26.54
N ILE A 56 20.71 -9.99 27.26
CA ILE A 56 19.41 -9.65 26.68
C ILE A 56 19.41 -8.20 26.14
N PHE A 57 19.91 -7.24 26.89
CA PHE A 57 19.70 -5.82 26.64
C PHE A 57 20.97 -5.11 26.15
N PHE A 58 20.78 -3.97 25.47
CA PHE A 58 21.87 -3.07 25.18
C PHE A 58 22.50 -2.56 26.47
N SER A 59 23.81 -2.78 26.64
CA SER A 59 24.63 -2.39 27.78
C SER A 59 25.87 -1.63 27.32
N LEU A 60 26.71 -1.18 28.26
CA LEU A 60 28.02 -0.58 27.91
C LEU A 60 28.92 -1.61 27.22
N GLY A 61 29.64 -1.15 26.18
CA GLY A 61 30.57 -1.98 25.43
C GLY A 61 29.97 -2.62 24.19
N ASP A 62 30.48 -3.81 23.81
CA ASP A 62 30.04 -4.54 22.62
C ASP A 62 28.69 -5.21 22.86
N ASN A 63 27.72 -4.85 22.04
CA ASN A 63 26.35 -5.38 22.10
C ASN A 63 26.04 -6.40 21.01
N THR A 64 27.00 -6.75 20.16
CA THR A 64 26.78 -7.61 18.98
C THR A 64 26.23 -9.01 19.33
N ASN A 65 26.37 -9.45 20.57
CA ASN A 65 25.91 -10.72 21.08
C ASN A 65 24.65 -10.63 21.95
N THR A 66 24.02 -9.44 22.06
CA THR A 66 22.77 -9.31 22.84
C THR A 66 21.55 -9.73 22.03
N LEU A 67 20.51 -10.25 22.72
CA LEU A 67 19.23 -10.59 22.10
C LEU A 67 18.62 -9.39 21.36
N CYS A 68 18.62 -8.21 21.99
CA CYS A 68 18.09 -6.99 21.38
C CYS A 68 18.82 -6.60 20.08
N TYR A 69 20.16 -6.76 20.04
CA TYR A 69 20.94 -6.53 18.81
C TYR A 69 20.57 -7.54 17.72
N TRP A 70 20.45 -8.82 18.06
CA TRP A 70 20.10 -9.85 17.07
C TRP A 70 18.73 -9.61 16.46
N LEU A 71 17.75 -9.26 17.28
CA LEU A 71 16.38 -8.99 16.80
C LEU A 71 16.29 -7.74 15.91
N GLU A 72 17.24 -6.81 16.03
CA GLU A 72 17.18 -5.52 15.31
C GLU A 72 18.22 -5.39 14.20
N MET A 73 19.48 -5.80 14.44
CA MET A 73 20.63 -5.40 13.63
C MET A 73 21.46 -6.56 13.06
N LYS A 74 21.38 -7.78 13.60
CA LYS A 74 22.19 -8.93 13.14
C LYS A 74 21.93 -9.19 11.67
N GLY A 75 22.97 -9.12 10.82
CA GLY A 75 22.89 -9.10 9.36
C GLY A 75 21.93 -10.12 8.75
N ASN A 76 22.23 -11.42 8.86
CA ASN A 76 21.40 -12.51 8.34
C ASN A 76 19.99 -12.56 8.97
N ILE A 77 19.88 -12.33 10.29
CA ILE A 77 18.57 -12.30 10.97
C ILE A 77 17.72 -11.14 10.45
N LYS A 78 18.32 -9.97 10.25
CA LYS A 78 17.61 -8.82 9.68
C LYS A 78 17.21 -9.07 8.22
N GLU A 79 18.08 -9.67 7.44
CA GLU A 79 17.85 -9.98 6.03
C GLU A 79 16.67 -10.93 5.84
N HIS A 80 16.60 -12.02 6.61
CA HIS A 80 15.61 -13.08 6.43
C HIS A 80 14.36 -12.94 7.31
N PHE A 81 14.45 -12.19 8.42
CA PHE A 81 13.34 -12.04 9.38
C PHE A 81 12.98 -10.58 9.69
N GLY A 82 13.56 -9.63 8.95
CA GLY A 82 13.33 -8.21 9.17
C GLY A 82 13.94 -7.68 10.47
N SER A 83 13.57 -6.46 10.85
CA SER A 83 14.01 -5.81 12.10
C SER A 83 12.81 -5.37 12.94
N VAL A 84 13.03 -5.07 14.21
CA VAL A 84 12.03 -4.43 15.06
C VAL A 84 11.95 -2.95 14.70
N ALA A 85 10.78 -2.45 14.31
CA ALA A 85 10.59 -1.04 13.97
C ALA A 85 10.77 -0.11 15.18
N GLY A 86 11.19 1.13 14.91
CA GLY A 86 11.38 2.18 15.91
C GLY A 86 12.86 2.44 16.23
N GLY A 87 13.30 3.71 16.12
CA GLY A 87 14.71 4.12 16.24
C GLY A 87 15.26 4.23 17.67
N SER A 88 14.49 3.91 18.71
CA SER A 88 14.88 4.11 20.10
C SER A 88 14.99 2.81 20.90
N SER A 89 16.04 2.66 21.72
CA SER A 89 16.23 1.53 22.62
C SER A 89 15.12 1.38 23.69
N TYR A 90 14.32 2.43 23.93
CA TYR A 90 13.14 2.38 24.81
C TYR A 90 12.11 1.31 24.41
N LYS A 91 12.07 0.92 23.14
CA LYS A 91 11.18 -0.15 22.65
C LYS A 91 11.41 -1.50 23.31
N PHE A 92 12.64 -1.76 23.80
CA PHE A 92 12.99 -3.00 24.52
C PHE A 92 12.63 -2.95 26.00
N GLY A 93 12.20 -1.79 26.51
CA GLY A 93 11.74 -1.60 27.88
C GLY A 93 12.85 -1.46 28.92
N LEU A 94 14.08 -1.85 28.60
CA LEU A 94 15.27 -1.71 29.45
C LEU A 94 16.53 -1.61 28.56
N PHE A 95 17.41 -0.67 28.87
CA PHE A 95 18.73 -0.53 28.22
C PHE A 95 19.65 0.34 29.07
N GLN A 96 20.96 0.25 28.85
CA GLN A 96 21.94 1.10 29.49
C GLN A 96 22.32 2.25 28.55
N ASN A 97 22.24 3.48 29.03
CA ASN A 97 22.60 4.67 28.24
C ASN A 97 24.12 4.68 28.01
N GLN A 98 24.52 4.69 26.76
CA GLN A 98 25.94 4.61 26.34
C GLN A 98 26.82 5.78 26.83
N LYS A 99 26.22 6.96 27.09
CA LYS A 99 26.97 8.15 27.54
C LYS A 99 27.07 8.22 29.06
N SER A 100 25.99 7.94 29.78
CA SER A 100 25.95 8.10 31.24
C SER A 100 26.20 6.80 32.01
N GLY A 101 26.13 5.63 31.36
CA GLY A 101 26.19 4.33 32.01
C GLY A 101 24.99 3.99 32.90
N VAL A 102 23.95 4.82 32.89
CA VAL A 102 22.76 4.64 33.72
C VAL A 102 21.78 3.71 33.02
N TRP A 103 21.18 2.78 33.77
CA TRP A 103 20.08 1.97 33.27
C TRP A 103 18.80 2.80 33.11
N MET A 104 18.13 2.63 31.98
CA MET A 104 16.98 3.43 31.58
C MET A 104 15.77 2.54 31.22
N THR A 105 14.58 3.03 31.58
CA THR A 105 13.29 2.48 31.19
C THR A 105 12.30 3.60 30.84
N GLY A 106 11.00 3.28 30.68
CA GLY A 106 9.96 4.26 30.33
C GLY A 106 9.81 4.46 28.84
N SER A 107 9.70 5.70 28.39
CA SER A 107 9.61 6.09 26.99
C SER A 107 10.55 7.25 26.67
N SER A 108 10.76 7.53 25.38
CA SER A 108 11.58 8.68 24.95
C SER A 108 11.04 10.03 25.44
N THR A 109 9.72 10.12 25.67
CA THR A 109 9.04 11.32 26.21
C THR A 109 8.96 11.35 27.74
N LYS A 110 9.08 10.18 28.40
CA LYS A 110 9.08 10.03 29.86
C LYS A 110 10.15 9.02 30.24
N PRO A 111 11.44 9.41 30.17
CA PRO A 111 12.55 8.54 30.52
C PRO A 111 12.66 8.40 32.05
N GLU A 112 12.96 7.20 32.49
CA GLU A 112 13.14 6.86 33.89
C GLU A 112 14.51 6.19 34.08
N SER A 113 15.30 6.64 35.06
CA SER A 113 16.57 6.03 35.42
C SER A 113 16.38 4.98 36.52
N LEU A 114 17.14 3.90 36.44
CA LEU A 114 17.09 2.79 37.37
C LEU A 114 18.46 2.55 38.01
N LYS A 115 18.45 2.14 39.30
CA LYS A 115 19.61 1.54 39.93
C LYS A 115 19.83 0.13 39.36
N VAL A 116 21.04 -0.41 39.55
CA VAL A 116 21.40 -1.74 39.01
C VAL A 116 20.46 -2.83 39.51
N ASP A 117 20.12 -2.84 40.80
CA ASP A 117 19.21 -3.83 41.39
C ASP A 117 17.79 -3.72 40.81
N GLU A 118 17.31 -2.51 40.55
CA GLU A 118 16.01 -2.26 39.94
C GLU A 118 15.99 -2.70 38.46
N ALA A 119 17.09 -2.44 37.75
CA ALA A 119 17.28 -2.89 36.37
C ALA A 119 17.32 -4.42 36.28
N LEU A 120 18.03 -5.06 37.21
CA LEU A 120 18.09 -6.52 37.31
C LEU A 120 16.71 -7.13 37.60
N ALA A 121 15.96 -6.56 38.54
CA ALA A 121 14.61 -7.01 38.86
C ALA A 121 13.65 -6.85 37.66
N LEU A 122 13.78 -5.75 36.89
CA LEU A 122 13.02 -5.54 35.67
C LEU A 122 13.46 -6.50 34.56
N GLY A 123 14.77 -6.70 34.40
CA GLY A 123 15.34 -7.65 33.43
C GLY A 123 14.87 -9.08 33.65
N LYS A 124 14.83 -9.54 34.90
CA LYS A 124 14.27 -10.86 35.27
C LYS A 124 12.80 -11.01 34.87
N ARG A 125 11.98 -10.00 35.17
CA ARG A 125 10.57 -10.00 34.74
C ARG A 125 10.39 -10.09 33.23
N ILE A 126 11.20 -9.35 32.46
CA ILE A 126 11.17 -9.40 31.01
C ILE A 126 11.63 -10.76 30.48
N ARG A 127 12.75 -11.29 31.01
CA ARG A 127 13.23 -12.64 30.68
C ARG A 127 12.15 -13.69 30.92
N ASP A 128 11.52 -13.66 32.11
CA ASP A 128 10.50 -14.63 32.49
C ASP A 128 9.28 -14.53 31.56
N ALA A 129 8.89 -13.32 31.14
CA ALA A 129 7.85 -13.11 30.16
C ALA A 129 8.20 -13.75 28.81
N LEU A 130 9.45 -13.63 28.33
CA LEU A 130 9.92 -14.27 27.10
C LEU A 130 9.88 -15.80 27.21
N VAL A 131 10.39 -16.35 28.28
CA VAL A 131 10.46 -17.81 28.53
C VAL A 131 9.06 -18.41 28.65
N ILE A 132 8.21 -17.84 29.49
CA ILE A 132 6.83 -18.32 29.71
C ILE A 132 6.04 -18.26 28.40
N GLY A 133 6.11 -17.13 27.70
CA GLY A 133 5.35 -16.96 26.46
C GLY A 133 5.79 -17.90 25.35
N ALA A 134 7.11 -18.09 25.15
CA ALA A 134 7.64 -19.02 24.16
C ALA A 134 7.23 -20.47 24.45
N ASN A 135 7.29 -20.90 25.71
CA ASN A 135 6.88 -22.25 26.13
C ASN A 135 5.36 -22.46 25.90
N ILE A 136 4.53 -21.49 26.26
CA ILE A 136 3.07 -21.55 26.00
C ILE A 136 2.80 -21.75 24.52
N ILE A 137 3.44 -20.96 23.64
CA ILE A 137 3.24 -21.07 22.19
C ILE A 137 3.75 -22.43 21.69
N HIS A 138 4.90 -22.88 22.17
CA HIS A 138 5.47 -24.17 21.80
C HIS A 138 4.52 -25.35 22.17
N ASP A 139 3.93 -25.32 23.35
CA ASP A 139 3.11 -26.42 23.87
C ASP A 139 1.64 -26.36 23.37
N THR A 140 1.19 -25.21 22.85
CA THR A 140 -0.17 -25.03 22.34
C THR A 140 -0.30 -25.57 20.91
N LYS A 141 -1.34 -26.35 20.65
CA LYS A 141 -1.74 -26.71 19.29
C LYS A 141 -2.45 -25.51 18.66
N LEU A 142 -1.97 -25.04 17.52
CA LEU A 142 -2.45 -23.83 16.82
C LEU A 142 -2.77 -24.18 15.36
N GLU A 143 -4.04 -24.47 15.09
CA GLU A 143 -4.53 -24.86 13.76
C GLU A 143 -5.62 -23.92 13.23
N THR A 144 -6.41 -23.33 14.13
CA THR A 144 -7.53 -22.46 13.79
C THR A 144 -7.33 -21.04 14.34
N VAL A 145 -8.07 -20.08 13.83
CA VAL A 145 -8.04 -18.69 14.34
C VAL A 145 -8.47 -18.63 15.80
N GLU A 146 -9.45 -19.44 16.16
CA GLU A 146 -9.96 -19.58 17.52
C GLU A 146 -8.86 -20.05 18.51
N ASP A 147 -7.97 -20.96 18.08
CA ASP A 147 -6.82 -21.38 18.89
C ASP A 147 -5.88 -20.20 19.16
N TYR A 148 -5.62 -19.38 18.15
CA TYR A 148 -4.79 -18.17 18.30
C TYR A 148 -5.47 -17.08 19.13
N GLU A 149 -6.78 -16.97 19.09
CA GLU A 149 -7.53 -16.06 19.94
C GLU A 149 -7.53 -16.50 21.41
N GLN A 150 -7.58 -17.80 21.67
CA GLN A 150 -7.39 -18.38 23.01
C GLN A 150 -5.94 -18.20 23.49
N LEU A 151 -4.95 -18.40 22.60
CA LEU A 151 -3.55 -18.11 22.88
C LEU A 151 -3.36 -16.64 23.29
N ASN A 152 -4.01 -15.69 22.61
CA ASN A 152 -3.96 -14.28 22.97
C ASN A 152 -4.35 -14.04 24.44
N ASP A 153 -5.44 -14.62 24.87
CA ASP A 153 -5.94 -14.46 26.24
C ASP A 153 -5.02 -15.14 27.26
N THR A 154 -4.49 -16.32 26.92
CA THR A 154 -3.53 -17.04 27.74
C THR A 154 -2.23 -16.26 27.92
N LEU A 155 -1.68 -15.70 26.82
CA LEU A 155 -0.47 -14.87 26.87
C LEU A 155 -0.71 -13.58 27.65
N LYS A 156 -1.86 -12.95 27.48
CA LYS A 156 -2.24 -11.77 28.26
C LYS A 156 -2.25 -12.05 29.77
N ASP A 157 -2.79 -13.18 30.17
CA ASP A 157 -2.85 -13.62 31.60
C ASP A 157 -1.47 -14.01 32.15
N LYS A 158 -0.71 -14.84 31.42
CA LYS A 158 0.52 -15.45 31.93
C LYS A 158 1.78 -14.61 31.70
N VAL A 159 1.87 -13.90 30.59
CA VAL A 159 3.00 -13.02 30.25
C VAL A 159 2.76 -11.60 30.76
N GLY A 160 1.51 -11.21 30.89
CA GLY A 160 1.06 -9.91 31.40
C GLY A 160 0.78 -8.87 30.34
N GLU A 161 -0.20 -8.01 30.60
CA GLU A 161 -0.73 -6.96 29.71
C GLU A 161 0.35 -6.07 29.08
N LYS A 162 1.43 -5.81 29.85
CA LYS A 162 2.52 -4.93 29.41
C LYS A 162 3.40 -5.56 28.33
N TYR A 163 3.60 -6.88 28.35
CA TYR A 163 4.65 -7.53 27.55
C TYR A 163 4.10 -8.31 26.36
N TYR A 164 2.93 -8.98 26.48
CA TYR A 164 2.44 -9.94 25.50
C TYR A 164 2.28 -9.36 24.08
N LYS A 165 2.01 -8.07 23.93
CA LYS A 165 1.79 -7.39 22.66
C LYS A 165 2.95 -6.51 22.19
N LEU A 166 4.09 -6.49 22.89
CA LEU A 166 5.25 -5.72 22.45
C LEU A 166 5.84 -6.33 21.17
N GLY A 167 6.10 -5.49 20.18
CA GLY A 167 6.57 -5.93 18.86
C GLY A 167 7.86 -6.78 18.91
N TRP A 168 8.83 -6.40 19.74
CA TRP A 168 10.07 -7.17 19.88
C TRP A 168 9.89 -8.50 20.64
N VAL A 169 8.95 -8.56 21.59
CA VAL A 169 8.58 -9.80 22.29
C VAL A 169 7.90 -10.76 21.30
N HIS A 170 6.97 -10.25 20.51
CA HIS A 170 6.35 -11.02 19.42
C HIS A 170 7.39 -11.53 18.43
N LYS A 171 8.35 -10.68 18.02
CA LYS A 171 9.43 -11.11 17.13
C LYS A 171 10.27 -12.23 17.75
N TYR A 172 10.62 -12.14 19.04
CA TYR A 172 11.30 -13.22 19.75
C TYR A 172 10.48 -14.51 19.68
N PHE A 173 9.19 -14.45 19.97
CA PHE A 173 8.30 -15.62 19.90
C PHE A 173 8.27 -16.22 18.48
N SER A 174 8.18 -15.39 17.45
CA SER A 174 8.18 -15.87 16.06
C SER A 174 9.52 -16.46 15.63
N MET A 175 10.64 -16.06 16.21
CA MET A 175 11.95 -16.67 15.97
C MET A 175 12.09 -18.04 16.68
N ILE A 176 11.51 -18.19 17.87
CA ILE A 176 11.52 -19.46 18.62
C ILE A 176 10.50 -20.46 18.05
N CYS A 177 9.29 -20.01 17.74
CA CYS A 177 8.16 -20.82 17.26
C CYS A 177 7.77 -20.43 15.83
N SER A 178 8.73 -20.45 14.92
CA SER A 178 8.57 -19.94 13.55
C SER A 178 7.63 -20.77 12.67
N ASP A 179 7.36 -22.00 13.03
CA ASP A 179 6.37 -22.89 12.43
C ASP A 179 4.93 -22.57 12.85
N LYS A 180 4.77 -21.88 13.97
CA LYS A 180 3.46 -21.56 14.58
C LYS A 180 3.11 -20.07 14.47
N LEU A 181 4.08 -19.17 14.50
CA LEU A 181 3.84 -17.75 14.63
C LEU A 181 4.52 -16.94 13.54
N SER A 182 3.73 -16.14 12.82
CA SER A 182 4.22 -15.18 11.84
C SER A 182 5.07 -14.08 12.48
N GLY A 183 6.10 -13.58 11.76
CA GLY A 183 6.93 -12.46 12.19
C GLY A 183 6.26 -11.08 12.09
N PHE A 184 5.02 -10.98 11.60
CA PHE A 184 4.29 -9.72 11.57
C PHE A 184 3.87 -9.27 12.96
N HIS A 185 4.60 -8.32 13.53
CA HIS A 185 4.42 -7.83 14.91
C HIS A 185 3.75 -6.46 15.03
N SER A 186 3.58 -5.73 13.92
CA SER A 186 2.86 -4.46 13.88
C SER A 186 1.38 -4.68 13.60
N GLU A 187 0.50 -4.12 14.43
CA GLU A 187 -0.95 -4.18 14.23
C GLU A 187 -1.38 -3.59 12.89
N GLU A 188 -0.76 -2.46 12.50
CA GLU A 188 -1.05 -1.79 11.23
C GLU A 188 -0.69 -2.69 10.05
N TRP A 189 0.47 -3.35 10.08
CA TRP A 189 0.87 -4.31 9.06
C TRP A 189 -0.03 -5.55 9.04
N GLN A 190 -0.37 -6.12 10.20
CA GLN A 190 -1.29 -7.26 10.27
C GLN A 190 -2.64 -6.92 9.62
N LYS A 191 -3.22 -5.77 9.98
CA LYS A 191 -4.49 -5.31 9.41
C LYS A 191 -4.38 -5.01 7.91
N HIS A 192 -3.26 -4.40 7.46
CA HIS A 192 -3.02 -4.13 6.05
C HIS A 192 -2.94 -5.42 5.23
N VAL A 193 -2.14 -6.40 5.69
CA VAL A 193 -2.00 -7.70 5.03
C VAL A 193 -3.36 -8.40 4.90
N LEU A 194 -4.08 -8.52 5.99
CA LEU A 194 -5.35 -9.25 6.00
C LEU A 194 -6.41 -8.58 5.11
N ARG A 195 -6.57 -7.26 5.22
CA ARG A 195 -7.54 -6.53 4.40
C ARG A 195 -7.18 -6.56 2.91
N ALA A 196 -5.89 -6.43 2.56
CA ALA A 196 -5.46 -6.54 1.18
C ALA A 196 -5.66 -7.95 0.59
N LEU A 197 -5.61 -8.98 1.43
CA LEU A 197 -5.91 -10.36 1.07
C LEU A 197 -7.41 -10.72 1.24
N ARG A 198 -8.28 -9.73 1.42
CA ARG A 198 -9.73 -9.89 1.53
C ARG A 198 -10.16 -10.71 2.75
N ILE A 199 -9.42 -10.60 3.86
CA ILE A 199 -9.73 -11.27 5.12
C ILE A 199 -10.03 -10.22 6.18
N LYS A 200 -11.13 -10.42 6.91
CA LYS A 200 -11.47 -9.56 8.05
C LYS A 200 -10.48 -9.81 9.18
N PRO A 201 -9.76 -8.76 9.66
CA PRO A 201 -8.82 -8.93 10.76
C PRO A 201 -9.52 -9.31 12.06
N SER A 202 -8.97 -10.28 12.81
CA SER A 202 -9.40 -10.54 14.18
C SER A 202 -9.16 -9.31 15.07
N GLU A 203 -10.02 -9.11 16.05
CA GLU A 203 -9.87 -8.05 17.05
C GLU A 203 -8.62 -8.28 17.94
N LYS A 204 -8.22 -9.55 18.14
CA LYS A 204 -7.12 -9.94 18.99
C LYS A 204 -5.78 -9.95 18.25
N THR A 205 -4.71 -9.50 18.92
CA THR A 205 -3.36 -9.40 18.32
C THR A 205 -2.86 -10.76 17.82
N TYR A 206 -2.98 -11.82 18.63
CA TYR A 206 -2.56 -13.15 18.21
C TYR A 206 -3.56 -13.82 17.28
N GLY A 207 -4.85 -13.45 17.32
CA GLY A 207 -5.82 -13.86 16.29
C GLY A 207 -5.40 -13.39 14.90
N ARG A 208 -5.03 -12.10 14.73
CA ARG A 208 -4.49 -11.56 13.47
C ARG A 208 -3.18 -12.25 13.07
N SER A 209 -2.28 -12.45 14.03
CA SER A 209 -1.04 -13.16 13.76
C SER A 209 -1.30 -14.59 13.27
N GLY A 210 -2.26 -15.28 13.88
CA GLY A 210 -2.69 -16.62 13.50
C GLY A 210 -3.28 -16.66 12.09
N GLN A 211 -4.15 -15.72 11.74
CA GLN A 211 -4.67 -15.59 10.39
C GLN A 211 -3.53 -15.51 9.34
N ILE A 212 -2.50 -14.70 9.63
CA ILE A 212 -1.34 -14.57 8.74
C ILE A 212 -0.48 -15.84 8.76
N SER A 213 -0.27 -16.47 9.93
CA SER A 213 0.49 -17.72 10.06
C SER A 213 -0.14 -18.85 9.24
N ILE A 214 -1.47 -18.96 9.25
CA ILE A 214 -2.21 -19.94 8.43
C ILE A 214 -1.95 -19.70 6.94
N ILE A 215 -2.01 -18.44 6.47
CA ILE A 215 -1.74 -18.10 5.07
C ILE A 215 -0.29 -18.45 4.71
N GLN A 216 0.68 -18.08 5.55
CA GLN A 216 2.11 -18.35 5.31
C GLN A 216 2.39 -19.86 5.20
N ASN A 217 1.84 -20.65 6.11
CA ASN A 217 2.03 -22.10 6.15
C ASN A 217 1.40 -22.75 4.90
N LEU A 218 0.19 -22.36 4.52
CA LEU A 218 -0.48 -22.84 3.31
C LEU A 218 0.26 -22.42 2.02
N ALA A 219 0.85 -21.24 2.01
CA ALA A 219 1.63 -20.75 0.88
C ALA A 219 3.03 -21.35 0.81
N GLY A 220 3.56 -21.90 1.91
CA GLY A 220 4.95 -22.35 2.04
C GLY A 220 5.96 -21.22 2.05
N LEU A 221 5.58 -20.03 2.57
CA LEU A 221 6.40 -18.82 2.56
C LEU A 221 6.91 -18.48 3.95
N TYR A 222 8.19 -18.12 4.05
CA TYR A 222 8.73 -17.51 5.26
C TYR A 222 8.37 -16.03 5.37
N TYR A 223 8.44 -15.48 6.59
CA TYR A 223 8.01 -14.11 6.89
C TYR A 223 8.54 -13.05 5.91
N LYS A 224 9.86 -13.03 5.66
CA LYS A 224 10.46 -11.99 4.82
C LYS A 224 10.07 -12.14 3.36
N GLN A 225 10.04 -13.37 2.84
CA GLN A 225 9.55 -13.66 1.49
C GLN A 225 8.10 -13.22 1.33
N PHE A 226 7.25 -13.59 2.29
CA PHE A 226 5.85 -13.15 2.30
C PHE A 226 5.76 -11.62 2.29
N LEU A 227 6.53 -10.94 3.15
CA LEU A 227 6.53 -9.48 3.23
C LEU A 227 6.97 -8.83 1.92
N ASP A 228 8.02 -9.34 1.28
CA ASP A 228 8.54 -8.78 0.03
C ASP A 228 7.57 -8.98 -1.14
N ILE A 229 7.01 -10.18 -1.28
CA ILE A 229 5.95 -10.48 -2.24
C ILE A 229 4.74 -9.57 -2.00
N PHE A 230 4.31 -9.48 -0.76
CA PHE A 230 3.17 -8.65 -0.38
C PHE A 230 3.41 -7.16 -0.69
N LYS A 231 4.58 -6.63 -0.32
CA LYS A 231 4.95 -5.24 -0.60
C LYS A 231 5.03 -4.93 -2.09
N SER A 232 5.58 -5.86 -2.86
CA SER A 232 5.67 -5.70 -4.31
C SER A 232 4.28 -5.59 -4.95
N ARG A 233 3.30 -6.37 -4.47
CA ARG A 233 1.93 -6.39 -5.00
C ARG A 233 1.04 -5.27 -4.45
N PHE A 234 1.08 -5.02 -3.14
CA PHE A 234 0.12 -4.16 -2.43
C PHE A 234 0.76 -2.88 -1.85
N GLY A 235 2.09 -2.80 -1.82
CA GLY A 235 2.82 -1.66 -1.29
C GLY A 235 2.90 -1.61 0.23
N GLU A 236 3.29 -0.44 0.73
CA GLU A 236 3.39 -0.13 2.16
C GLU A 236 2.00 0.09 2.77
N VAL A 237 1.94 0.09 4.12
CA VAL A 237 0.73 0.45 4.87
C VAL A 237 0.29 1.85 4.48
N ARG A 238 -0.97 1.98 4.06
CA ARG A 238 -1.57 3.26 3.69
C ARG A 238 -2.82 3.54 4.50
N GLN A 239 -3.06 4.81 4.76
CA GLN A 239 -4.24 5.26 5.47
C GLN A 239 -5.35 5.64 4.49
N PHE A 240 -6.52 5.01 4.63
CA PHE A 240 -7.72 5.40 3.89
C PHE A 240 -8.43 6.53 4.63
N ILE A 241 -8.55 7.68 3.98
CA ILE A 241 -9.16 8.88 4.53
C ILE A 241 -10.33 9.31 3.64
N ARG A 242 -11.50 9.45 4.24
CA ARG A 242 -12.65 10.07 3.58
C ARG A 242 -12.33 11.53 3.26
N LEU A 243 -12.62 11.96 2.03
CA LEU A 243 -12.62 13.37 1.63
C LEU A 243 -13.96 13.71 0.97
N GLY A 244 -14.68 14.67 1.53
CA GLY A 244 -15.90 15.20 0.92
C GLY A 244 -15.57 16.07 -0.28
N CYS A 245 -16.19 15.79 -1.43
CA CYS A 245 -15.98 16.55 -2.67
C CYS A 245 -17.16 17.49 -3.01
N SER A 246 -18.07 17.73 -2.08
CA SER A 246 -19.24 18.60 -2.29
C SER A 246 -19.50 19.48 -1.09
N ASP A 247 -20.00 20.68 -1.35
CA ASP A 247 -20.62 21.56 -0.37
C ASP A 247 -22.12 21.71 -0.65
N SER A 248 -22.79 22.66 0.01
CA SER A 248 -24.20 22.92 -0.19
C SER A 248 -24.55 23.48 -1.59
N LYS A 249 -23.57 23.91 -2.37
CA LYS A 249 -23.75 24.60 -3.64
C LYS A 249 -23.33 23.76 -4.85
N LYS A 250 -22.24 22.97 -4.71
CA LYS A 250 -21.57 22.35 -5.87
C LYS A 250 -20.89 21.03 -5.47
N ASN A 251 -20.82 20.11 -6.43
CA ASN A 251 -19.95 18.93 -6.40
C ASN A 251 -18.69 19.23 -7.24
N TYR A 252 -17.53 19.11 -6.62
CA TYR A 252 -16.24 19.45 -7.22
C TYR A 252 -15.52 18.24 -7.83
N ALA A 253 -16.04 17.01 -7.70
CA ALA A 253 -15.35 15.79 -8.08
C ALA A 253 -14.83 15.81 -9.54
N ASN A 254 -15.70 16.18 -10.49
CA ASN A 254 -15.33 16.24 -11.92
C ASN A 254 -14.24 17.29 -12.20
N GLU A 255 -14.35 18.46 -11.57
CA GLU A 255 -13.38 19.54 -11.72
C GLU A 255 -12.02 19.13 -11.14
N TRP A 256 -12.02 18.57 -9.93
CA TRP A 256 -10.82 18.10 -9.27
C TRP A 256 -10.13 16.97 -10.05
N CYS A 257 -10.92 16.00 -10.54
CA CYS A 257 -10.40 14.89 -11.34
C CYS A 257 -9.70 15.40 -12.61
N LYS A 258 -10.34 16.34 -13.36
CA LYS A 258 -9.75 16.93 -14.57
C LYS A 258 -8.46 17.71 -14.29
N GLN A 259 -8.35 18.32 -13.12
CA GLN A 259 -7.18 19.11 -12.74
C GLN A 259 -6.11 18.27 -12.01
N GLY A 260 -6.38 17.01 -11.67
CA GLY A 260 -5.47 16.18 -10.88
C GLY A 260 -5.23 16.74 -9.48
N ILE A 261 -6.27 17.27 -8.84
CA ILE A 261 -6.20 17.89 -7.51
C ILE A 261 -7.27 17.35 -6.57
N ILE A 262 -7.07 17.61 -5.29
CA ILE A 262 -8.05 17.50 -4.21
C ILE A 262 -7.99 18.77 -3.36
N GLY A 263 -9.06 19.09 -2.61
CA GLY A 263 -9.07 20.33 -1.85
C GLY A 263 -10.15 20.45 -0.80
N PHE A 264 -10.13 21.57 -0.10
CA PHE A 264 -11.19 22.03 0.80
C PHE A 264 -11.25 23.56 0.85
N GLY A 265 -12.33 24.11 1.41
CA GLY A 265 -12.53 25.53 1.55
C GLY A 265 -11.77 26.15 2.74
N TYR A 266 -12.42 27.03 3.51
CA TYR A 266 -11.86 27.79 4.65
C TYR A 266 -10.80 28.82 4.26
N SER A 267 -11.01 29.56 3.16
CA SER A 267 -10.08 30.58 2.65
C SER A 267 -9.63 31.62 3.66
N LYS A 268 -10.53 32.01 4.62
CA LYS A 268 -10.22 33.06 5.59
C LYS A 268 -9.14 32.70 6.61
N ILE A 269 -8.75 31.42 6.76
CA ILE A 269 -7.59 31.06 7.60
C ILE A 269 -6.26 31.41 6.95
N GLY A 270 -6.26 31.66 5.61
CA GLY A 270 -5.06 31.98 4.86
C GLY A 270 -4.23 30.78 4.44
N ASP A 271 -3.08 31.05 3.86
CA ASP A 271 -2.14 30.04 3.35
C ASP A 271 -1.42 29.33 4.50
N LEU A 272 -1.64 28.02 4.65
CA LEU A 272 -1.04 27.20 5.71
C LEU A 272 0.50 27.03 5.59
N SER A 273 1.07 27.47 4.48
CA SER A 273 2.54 27.48 4.26
C SER A 273 3.17 28.85 4.56
N LYS A 274 2.40 29.84 5.00
CA LYS A 274 2.86 31.23 5.21
C LYS A 274 2.42 31.83 6.52
N GLY A 275 2.94 32.99 6.84
CA GLY A 275 2.53 33.79 7.99
C GLY A 275 2.71 33.06 9.32
N VAL A 276 1.67 33.05 10.15
CA VAL A 276 1.70 32.45 11.50
C VAL A 276 1.93 30.93 11.48
N PHE A 277 1.81 30.29 10.33
CA PHE A 277 1.95 28.84 10.18
C PHE A 277 3.37 28.39 9.86
N ILE A 278 4.30 29.28 9.48
CA ILE A 278 5.66 28.91 9.07
C ILE A 278 6.39 28.17 10.20
N ASP A 279 6.35 28.69 11.41
CA ASP A 279 7.08 28.14 12.56
C ASP A 279 6.21 27.27 13.46
N HIS A 280 4.87 27.38 13.36
CA HIS A 280 3.93 26.76 14.27
C HIS A 280 2.67 26.24 13.54
N LEU A 281 2.85 25.33 12.58
CA LEU A 281 1.72 24.66 11.98
C LEU A 281 1.28 23.48 12.84
N ASP A 282 0.40 23.79 13.79
CA ASP A 282 -0.22 22.81 14.67
C ASP A 282 -1.73 23.00 14.78
N LYS A 283 -2.38 22.08 15.45
CA LYS A 283 -3.83 22.13 15.65
C LYS A 283 -4.27 23.37 16.44
N ALA A 284 -3.47 23.86 17.38
CA ALA A 284 -3.82 24.98 18.23
C ALA A 284 -3.80 26.30 17.44
N THR A 285 -2.80 26.48 16.60
CA THR A 285 -2.67 27.64 15.70
C THR A 285 -3.81 27.68 14.68
N ILE A 286 -4.13 26.54 14.03
CA ILE A 286 -5.27 26.45 13.10
C ILE A 286 -6.59 26.73 13.82
N LEU A 287 -6.79 26.20 15.04
CA LEU A 287 -7.97 26.44 15.84
C LEU A 287 -8.13 27.94 16.17
N HIS A 288 -7.04 28.62 16.54
CA HIS A 288 -7.05 30.05 16.82
C HIS A 288 -7.52 30.86 15.61
N GLU A 289 -6.94 30.60 14.43
CA GLU A 289 -7.30 31.29 13.18
C GLU A 289 -8.74 30.97 12.72
N LEU A 290 -9.21 29.74 12.92
CA LEU A 290 -10.61 29.35 12.63
C LEU A 290 -11.59 30.15 13.50
N VAL A 291 -11.40 30.19 14.82
CA VAL A 291 -12.28 30.87 15.75
C VAL A 291 -12.29 32.38 15.45
N LYS A 292 -11.13 32.97 15.20
CA LYS A 292 -10.95 34.39 14.90
C LYS A 292 -11.62 34.79 13.58
N ASN A 293 -11.45 34.03 12.50
CA ASN A 293 -11.84 34.46 11.16
C ASN A 293 -13.24 33.97 10.74
N TYR A 294 -13.80 32.95 11.42
CA TYR A 294 -15.14 32.42 11.13
C TYR A 294 -16.15 32.58 12.27
N GLU A 295 -15.77 33.24 13.36
CA GLU A 295 -16.65 33.52 14.53
C GLU A 295 -17.34 32.25 15.06
N ILE A 296 -16.61 31.11 15.07
CA ILE A 296 -17.16 29.83 15.50
C ILE A 296 -17.27 29.80 17.02
N SER A 297 -18.50 29.80 17.54
CA SER A 297 -18.77 29.75 18.98
C SER A 297 -18.55 28.35 19.59
N ASP A 298 -18.82 27.28 18.85
CA ASP A 298 -18.59 25.90 19.32
C ASP A 298 -17.12 25.52 19.21
N LYS A 299 -16.42 25.55 20.34
CA LYS A 299 -15.00 25.16 20.42
C LYS A 299 -14.72 23.69 20.07
N ARG A 300 -15.67 22.78 20.31
CA ARG A 300 -15.50 21.37 19.96
C ARG A 300 -15.55 21.19 18.45
N TYR A 301 -16.51 21.83 17.81
CA TYR A 301 -16.63 21.85 16.35
C TYR A 301 -15.38 22.46 15.70
N ALA A 302 -14.93 23.65 16.16
CA ALA A 302 -13.72 24.29 15.64
C ALA A 302 -12.47 23.43 15.84
N SER A 303 -12.31 22.80 17.01
CA SER A 303 -11.19 21.89 17.29
C SER A 303 -11.19 20.64 16.40
N ARG A 304 -12.37 20.11 16.06
CA ARG A 304 -12.49 19.01 15.10
C ARG A 304 -12.02 19.45 13.70
N ILE A 305 -12.53 20.57 13.19
CA ILE A 305 -12.14 21.12 11.89
C ILE A 305 -10.64 21.41 11.83
N ALA A 306 -10.06 22.02 12.88
CA ALA A 306 -8.63 22.27 12.95
C ALA A 306 -7.81 20.97 12.80
N GLY A 307 -8.25 19.88 13.44
CA GLY A 307 -7.61 18.56 13.29
C GLY A 307 -7.78 17.98 11.89
N GLU A 308 -8.90 18.18 11.23
CA GLU A 308 -9.16 17.73 9.86
C GLU A 308 -8.29 18.49 8.84
N ILE A 309 -8.17 19.82 8.99
CA ILE A 309 -7.31 20.68 8.18
C ILE A 309 -5.85 20.27 8.31
N LEU A 310 -5.38 20.09 9.54
CA LEU A 310 -4.00 19.65 9.80
C LEU A 310 -3.73 18.26 9.18
N ARG A 311 -4.68 17.34 9.27
CA ARG A 311 -4.59 16.01 8.65
C ARG A 311 -4.49 16.10 7.13
N PHE A 312 -5.30 16.93 6.49
CA PHE A 312 -5.21 17.15 5.05
C PHE A 312 -3.84 17.75 4.67
N TYR A 313 -3.38 18.76 5.41
CA TYR A 313 -2.08 19.37 5.13
C TYR A 313 -0.93 18.37 5.26
N ASN A 314 -0.93 17.54 6.30
CA ASN A 314 0.11 16.53 6.56
C ASN A 314 -0.03 15.25 5.72
N SER A 315 -1.08 15.12 4.91
CA SER A 315 -1.23 13.94 4.04
C SER A 315 -0.10 13.87 3.00
N ASP A 316 0.37 12.67 2.73
CA ASP A 316 1.49 12.38 1.85
C ASP A 316 1.19 11.17 0.94
N SER A 317 2.20 10.59 0.32
CA SER A 317 2.11 9.41 -0.54
C SER A 317 1.57 8.15 0.17
N ASN A 318 1.56 8.12 1.51
CA ASN A 318 0.98 7.02 2.29
C ASN A 318 -0.52 7.20 2.54
N THR A 319 -1.10 8.30 2.08
CA THR A 319 -2.52 8.59 2.20
C THR A 319 -3.27 8.21 0.92
N ILE A 320 -4.38 7.50 1.07
CA ILE A 320 -5.37 7.27 0.02
C ILE A 320 -6.63 8.03 0.41
N PHE A 321 -6.95 9.08 -0.33
CA PHE A 321 -8.23 9.74 -0.13
C PHE A 321 -9.32 8.98 -0.88
N THR A 322 -10.38 8.62 -0.16
CA THR A 322 -11.63 8.12 -0.71
C THR A 322 -12.54 9.31 -0.94
N ILE A 323 -12.74 9.65 -2.20
CA ILE A 323 -13.56 10.79 -2.61
C ILE A 323 -15.04 10.42 -2.50
N MET A 324 -15.74 11.13 -1.64
CA MET A 324 -17.12 10.79 -1.27
C MET A 324 -18.10 11.93 -1.57
N THR A 325 -19.22 11.56 -2.17
CA THR A 325 -20.41 12.45 -2.25
C THR A 325 -21.52 11.87 -1.37
N GLY A 326 -21.82 12.52 -0.27
CA GLY A 326 -22.71 11.95 0.74
C GLY A 326 -22.18 10.59 1.23
N GLU A 327 -22.94 9.52 1.05
CA GLU A 327 -22.58 8.16 1.46
C GLU A 327 -21.93 7.33 0.35
N LYS A 328 -21.75 7.91 -0.85
CA LYS A 328 -21.25 7.19 -2.01
C LYS A 328 -19.76 7.47 -2.24
N LEU A 329 -18.99 6.40 -2.40
CA LEU A 329 -17.63 6.43 -2.92
C LEU A 329 -17.68 6.79 -4.41
N ILE A 330 -16.98 7.86 -4.79
CA ILE A 330 -16.93 8.33 -6.18
C ILE A 330 -15.59 7.95 -6.84
N ALA A 331 -14.49 8.01 -6.09
CA ALA A 331 -13.17 7.72 -6.62
C ALA A 331 -12.15 7.54 -5.49
N TYR A 332 -10.95 7.16 -5.86
CA TYR A 332 -9.76 7.27 -5.01
C TYR A 332 -8.81 8.33 -5.55
N ALA A 333 -8.11 9.00 -4.64
CA ALA A 333 -7.00 9.87 -4.97
C ALA A 333 -5.77 9.45 -4.15
N ASP A 334 -4.70 9.08 -4.82
CA ASP A 334 -3.44 8.67 -4.23
C ASP A 334 -2.27 9.51 -4.76
N GLN A 335 -1.02 9.14 -4.42
CA GLN A 335 0.18 9.89 -4.78
C GLN A 335 0.04 11.38 -4.45
N ILE A 336 -0.38 11.65 -3.20
CA ILE A 336 -0.65 13.01 -2.74
C ILE A 336 0.62 13.84 -2.77
N GLY A 337 0.58 14.93 -3.52
CA GLY A 337 1.72 15.80 -3.76
C GLY A 337 1.66 17.15 -3.03
N ALA A 338 2.23 18.16 -3.66
CA ALA A 338 2.44 19.46 -3.05
C ALA A 338 1.13 20.19 -2.69
N TYR A 339 1.16 20.85 -1.54
CA TYR A 339 0.10 21.77 -1.12
C TYR A 339 0.20 23.10 -1.86
N SER A 340 -0.94 23.69 -2.18
CA SER A 340 -1.08 25.02 -2.75
C SER A 340 -2.32 25.73 -2.18
N TYR A 341 -2.28 27.05 -2.21
CA TYR A 341 -3.37 27.91 -1.73
C TYR A 341 -3.74 28.97 -2.77
N SER A 342 -5.04 29.22 -2.93
CA SER A 342 -5.57 30.30 -3.78
C SER A 342 -6.79 30.94 -3.11
N SER A 343 -6.70 32.22 -2.75
CA SER A 343 -7.78 32.98 -2.12
C SER A 343 -9.04 33.10 -2.98
N ASP A 344 -8.88 33.04 -4.30
CA ASP A 344 -9.93 33.31 -5.28
C ASP A 344 -10.73 32.05 -5.67
N SER A 345 -10.47 30.94 -4.98
CA SER A 345 -11.13 29.65 -5.21
C SER A 345 -12.05 29.28 -4.07
N ASP A 346 -13.25 28.78 -4.36
CA ASP A 346 -14.17 28.20 -3.36
C ASP A 346 -13.47 27.11 -2.53
N MET A 347 -12.61 26.31 -3.17
CA MET A 347 -11.73 25.33 -2.54
C MET A 347 -10.31 25.89 -2.52
N SER A 348 -9.99 26.67 -1.50
CA SER A 348 -8.78 27.48 -1.42
C SER A 348 -7.52 26.67 -1.15
N HIS A 349 -7.65 25.59 -0.39
CA HIS A 349 -6.55 24.71 0.00
C HIS A 349 -6.57 23.47 -0.88
N LYS A 350 -5.49 23.23 -1.61
CA LYS A 350 -5.40 22.18 -2.64
C LYS A 350 -4.13 21.36 -2.47
N LYS A 351 -4.17 20.11 -2.94
CA LYS A 351 -3.00 19.27 -3.19
C LYS A 351 -3.13 18.62 -4.54
N THR A 352 -2.02 18.38 -5.22
CA THR A 352 -2.00 17.50 -6.39
C THR A 352 -2.24 16.07 -5.96
N ALA A 353 -2.93 15.30 -6.79
CA ALA A 353 -3.27 13.91 -6.52
C ALA A 353 -3.48 13.15 -7.82
N ASN A 354 -3.14 11.86 -7.82
CA ASN A 354 -3.50 10.96 -8.90
C ASN A 354 -4.88 10.36 -8.63
N TRP A 355 -5.83 10.59 -9.52
CA TRP A 355 -7.19 10.04 -9.43
C TRP A 355 -7.22 8.64 -10.03
N LYS A 356 -7.79 7.71 -9.26
CA LYS A 356 -7.86 6.29 -9.59
C LYS A 356 -9.28 5.77 -9.39
N LEU A 357 -9.74 4.89 -10.28
CA LEU A 357 -11.03 4.21 -10.15
C LEU A 357 -12.19 5.19 -9.92
N VAL A 358 -12.55 5.96 -10.96
CA VAL A 358 -13.70 6.87 -10.89
C VAL A 358 -14.98 6.07 -11.17
N PHE A 359 -15.93 6.08 -10.23
CA PHE A 359 -17.23 5.39 -10.32
C PHE A 359 -18.31 6.37 -10.79
N GLU A 360 -18.93 6.12 -11.91
CA GLU A 360 -19.93 7.03 -12.52
C GLU A 360 -21.14 7.30 -11.61
N GLU A 361 -21.72 6.24 -11.02
CA GLU A 361 -22.87 6.37 -10.11
C GLU A 361 -22.49 6.43 -8.63
N GLY A 362 -21.24 6.16 -8.32
CA GLY A 362 -20.72 5.99 -6.97
C GLY A 362 -21.27 4.74 -6.27
N GLU A 363 -20.49 4.21 -5.33
CA GLU A 363 -20.84 2.99 -4.59
C GLU A 363 -21.08 3.31 -3.11
N LYS A 364 -22.14 2.77 -2.52
CA LYS A 364 -22.40 2.92 -1.08
C LYS A 364 -21.44 2.06 -0.28
N LEU A 365 -21.02 2.58 0.86
CA LEU A 365 -20.30 1.78 1.86
C LEU A 365 -21.21 0.71 2.46
N PRO A 366 -20.68 -0.49 2.82
CA PRO A 366 -21.48 -1.58 3.38
C PRO A 366 -22.11 -1.23 4.73
N GLU A 367 -21.37 -0.49 5.57
CA GLU A 367 -21.85 -0.02 6.86
C GLU A 367 -22.15 1.47 6.83
N LYS A 368 -22.76 1.99 7.90
CA LYS A 368 -23.10 3.41 8.03
C LYS A 368 -21.90 4.27 7.69
N SER A 369 -22.17 5.32 6.93
CA SER A 369 -21.13 6.24 6.48
C SER A 369 -20.38 6.90 7.64
N GLU A 370 -19.09 6.64 7.73
CA GLU A 370 -18.20 7.31 8.68
C GLU A 370 -17.86 8.71 8.17
N GLY A 371 -17.76 9.67 9.10
CA GLY A 371 -17.26 11.00 8.80
C GLY A 371 -18.18 11.86 7.92
N LEU A 372 -19.49 11.61 7.87
CA LEU A 372 -20.44 12.53 7.24
C LEU A 372 -20.29 13.94 7.85
N ARG A 373 -20.25 14.97 7.00
CA ARG A 373 -20.05 16.38 7.38
C ARG A 373 -18.64 16.70 7.92
N THR A 374 -17.63 15.92 7.53
CA THR A 374 -16.23 16.22 7.82
C THR A 374 -15.48 16.61 6.53
N ILE A 375 -14.41 17.38 6.65
CA ILE A 375 -13.49 17.67 5.53
C ILE A 375 -12.76 16.39 5.20
N CYS A 376 -12.00 15.85 6.18
CA CYS A 376 -11.33 14.58 6.02
C CYS A 376 -11.40 13.74 7.31
N TYR A 377 -11.72 12.46 7.15
CA TYR A 377 -11.94 11.53 8.26
C TYR A 377 -11.25 10.18 8.00
N PRO A 378 -10.38 9.69 8.88
CA PRO A 378 -9.77 8.37 8.71
C PRO A 378 -10.79 7.28 8.97
N PHE A 379 -10.91 6.34 8.02
CA PHE A 379 -11.79 5.18 8.21
C PHE A 379 -11.28 4.28 9.34
N SER A 380 -12.20 3.73 10.11
CA SER A 380 -11.92 2.86 11.24
C SER A 380 -12.79 1.60 11.28
N ASN A 381 -13.97 1.62 10.68
CA ASN A 381 -14.84 0.45 10.61
C ASN A 381 -14.25 -0.61 9.67
N ASP A 382 -14.13 -1.85 10.15
CA ASP A 382 -13.46 -2.92 9.41
C ASP A 382 -14.22 -3.37 8.15
N GLU A 383 -15.55 -3.36 8.14
CA GLU A 383 -16.35 -3.70 6.95
C GLU A 383 -16.18 -2.65 5.85
N ASN A 384 -16.21 -1.36 6.24
CA ASN A 384 -15.93 -0.27 5.31
C ASN A 384 -14.50 -0.35 4.76
N LEU A 385 -13.52 -0.62 5.63
CA LEU A 385 -12.13 -0.75 5.22
C LEU A 385 -11.91 -1.96 4.30
N LEU A 386 -12.51 -3.11 4.57
CA LEU A 386 -12.46 -4.27 3.68
C LEU A 386 -13.02 -3.93 2.30
N PHE A 387 -14.17 -3.28 2.25
CA PHE A 387 -14.77 -2.82 1.00
C PHE A 387 -13.84 -1.85 0.26
N LEU A 388 -13.27 -0.86 0.97
CA LEU A 388 -12.36 0.13 0.37
C LEU A 388 -11.08 -0.51 -0.15
N TYR A 389 -10.50 -1.47 0.59
CA TYR A 389 -9.34 -2.24 0.16
C TYR A 389 -9.65 -3.07 -1.08
N ASP A 390 -10.77 -3.78 -1.08
CA ASP A 390 -11.22 -4.59 -2.21
C ASP A 390 -11.35 -3.71 -3.47
N ARG A 391 -12.06 -2.60 -3.39
CA ARG A 391 -12.22 -1.70 -4.53
C ARG A 391 -10.91 -1.05 -4.98
N TYR A 392 -10.04 -0.68 -4.06
CA TYR A 392 -8.77 -0.04 -4.40
C TYR A 392 -7.78 -0.98 -5.08
N TYR A 393 -7.62 -2.20 -4.59
CA TYR A 393 -6.64 -3.15 -5.11
C TYR A 393 -7.16 -4.04 -6.23
N TYR A 394 -8.48 -4.28 -6.29
CA TYR A 394 -9.10 -5.23 -7.21
C TYR A 394 -10.30 -4.64 -7.99
N GLY A 395 -10.45 -3.35 -8.03
CA GLY A 395 -11.64 -2.66 -8.53
C GLY A 395 -12.10 -3.01 -9.96
N ASN A 396 -11.27 -3.71 -10.72
CA ASN A 396 -11.60 -4.26 -12.03
C ASN A 396 -11.96 -5.77 -11.99
N GLU A 397 -11.80 -6.43 -10.84
CA GLU A 397 -12.17 -7.83 -10.65
C GLU A 397 -13.57 -7.91 -10.05
N LYS A 398 -14.43 -8.80 -10.58
CA LYS A 398 -15.75 -9.07 -9.98
C LYS A 398 -15.52 -9.66 -8.58
N SER A 399 -15.86 -8.92 -7.52
CA SER A 399 -15.71 -9.42 -6.16
C SER A 399 -16.81 -10.41 -5.80
N ASP A 400 -16.42 -11.59 -5.33
CA ASP A 400 -17.34 -12.62 -4.81
C ASP A 400 -17.92 -12.30 -3.42
N PHE A 401 -17.56 -11.13 -2.85
CA PHE A 401 -17.97 -10.72 -1.50
C PHE A 401 -19.42 -10.26 -1.35
N ILE A 402 -20.19 -10.10 -2.45
CA ILE A 402 -21.59 -9.62 -2.43
C ILE A 402 -22.58 -10.78 -2.57
N LYS A 403 -22.29 -11.96 -1.99
CA LYS A 403 -23.18 -13.12 -2.15
C LYS A 403 -23.78 -13.65 -0.86
N ASP A 404 -24.27 -12.81 0.05
CA ASP A 404 -25.15 -13.37 1.11
C ASP A 404 -26.39 -12.55 1.49
N LYS A 405 -26.80 -11.55 0.74
CA LYS A 405 -28.05 -10.82 1.06
C LYS A 405 -28.87 -10.32 -0.14
N ASP A 406 -28.77 -10.88 -1.34
CA ASP A 406 -29.87 -10.71 -2.31
C ASP A 406 -29.66 -11.66 -3.50
N LYS A 407 -30.33 -12.83 -3.42
CA LYS A 407 -30.59 -13.68 -4.59
C LYS A 407 -31.79 -13.12 -5.34
N SER A 408 -31.56 -12.31 -6.35
CA SER A 408 -32.47 -12.21 -7.50
C SER A 408 -31.71 -11.76 -8.75
N ASN A 409 -31.55 -12.72 -9.65
CA ASN A 409 -31.29 -12.59 -11.09
C ASN A 409 -30.36 -11.48 -11.60
N ILE A 410 -29.09 -11.81 -11.84
CA ILE A 410 -28.33 -11.20 -12.92
C ILE A 410 -27.54 -12.29 -13.64
N ASP A 411 -27.79 -12.39 -14.95
CA ASP A 411 -27.16 -13.29 -15.91
C ASP A 411 -25.63 -13.18 -15.90
N HIS A 412 -24.96 -14.33 -15.86
CA HIS A 412 -23.54 -14.49 -16.10
C HIS A 412 -23.23 -14.38 -17.60
N GLU A 413 -22.12 -13.74 -17.87
CA GLU A 413 -21.39 -13.56 -19.14
C GLU A 413 -21.52 -12.17 -19.76
N LYS A 414 -20.50 -11.33 -19.43
CA LYS A 414 -19.89 -10.41 -20.42
C LYS A 414 -18.63 -9.81 -19.80
N GLY A 415 -17.47 -10.11 -20.39
CA GLY A 415 -16.23 -9.37 -20.21
C GLY A 415 -16.43 -7.87 -20.41
N ILE A 416 -15.54 -7.03 -19.90
CA ILE A 416 -15.59 -5.57 -20.13
C ILE A 416 -15.52 -5.35 -21.63
N THR A 417 -16.69 -5.20 -22.25
CA THR A 417 -16.78 -4.85 -23.66
C THR A 417 -16.73 -3.33 -23.72
N PHE A 418 -15.62 -2.77 -24.16
CA PHE A 418 -15.54 -1.36 -24.55
C PHE A 418 -16.43 -1.17 -25.78
N TYR A 419 -17.66 -0.78 -25.57
CA TYR A 419 -18.57 -0.49 -26.67
C TYR A 419 -18.38 0.95 -27.10
N THR A 420 -17.59 1.14 -28.16
CA THR A 420 -17.27 2.48 -28.70
C THR A 420 -18.36 3.08 -29.56
N LYS A 421 -19.39 2.31 -29.94
CA LYS A 421 -20.43 2.72 -30.90
C LYS A 421 -19.89 3.25 -32.23
N ILE A 422 -18.63 2.97 -32.57
CA ILE A 422 -18.05 3.32 -33.86
C ILE A 422 -18.43 2.23 -34.85
N GLU A 423 -19.16 2.60 -35.88
CA GLU A 423 -19.36 1.75 -37.04
C GLU A 423 -18.16 1.94 -37.98
N SER A 424 -17.48 0.84 -38.28
CA SER A 424 -16.34 0.84 -39.19
C SER A 424 -16.63 -0.06 -40.38
N PRO A 425 -16.34 0.37 -41.63
CA PRO A 425 -16.42 -0.50 -42.80
C PRO A 425 -15.28 -1.53 -42.84
N PHE A 426 -14.34 -1.45 -41.90
CA PHE A 426 -13.18 -2.31 -41.79
C PHE A 426 -13.18 -3.10 -40.51
N GLU A 427 -12.57 -4.30 -40.55
CA GLU A 427 -12.30 -5.13 -39.38
C GLU A 427 -11.29 -4.43 -38.46
N ARG A 428 -11.37 -4.71 -37.16
CA ARG A 428 -10.47 -4.11 -36.14
C ARG A 428 -9.01 -4.47 -36.40
N ASN A 429 -8.75 -5.76 -36.69
CA ASN A 429 -7.43 -6.29 -36.99
C ASN A 429 -7.43 -6.80 -38.43
N ARG A 430 -6.56 -6.23 -39.28
CA ARG A 430 -6.50 -6.58 -40.69
C ARG A 430 -5.05 -6.69 -41.17
N ILE A 431 -4.74 -7.76 -41.86
CA ILE A 431 -3.43 -8.01 -42.46
C ILE A 431 -3.56 -8.05 -43.97
N MET A 432 -2.84 -7.15 -44.67
CA MET A 432 -2.71 -7.18 -46.13
C MET A 432 -1.42 -7.86 -46.54
N PHE A 433 -1.52 -8.92 -47.32
CA PHE A 433 -0.37 -9.67 -47.84
C PHE A 433 -0.44 -9.74 -49.38
N GLY A 434 0.70 -9.99 -50.00
CA GLY A 434 0.82 -10.13 -51.44
C GLY A 434 2.23 -9.80 -51.95
N ALA A 435 2.47 -10.05 -53.24
CA ALA A 435 3.77 -9.80 -53.87
C ALA A 435 4.22 -8.33 -53.82
N PRO A 436 5.52 -8.04 -53.86
CA PRO A 436 6.00 -6.65 -54.00
C PRO A 436 5.39 -5.96 -55.23
N GLY A 437 5.08 -4.67 -55.12
CA GLY A 437 4.53 -3.89 -56.23
C GLY A 437 3.02 -4.03 -56.52
N THR A 438 2.27 -4.79 -55.73
CA THR A 438 0.81 -4.99 -55.90
C THR A 438 -0.05 -3.85 -55.32
N GLY A 439 0.53 -2.71 -54.96
CA GLY A 439 -0.22 -1.53 -54.46
C GLY A 439 -0.70 -1.64 -53.00
N LYS A 440 -0.18 -2.58 -52.20
CA LYS A 440 -0.62 -2.80 -50.78
C LYS A 440 -0.57 -1.53 -49.93
N SER A 441 0.56 -0.82 -49.93
CA SER A 441 0.71 0.40 -49.13
C SER A 441 -0.19 1.55 -49.67
N PHE A 442 -0.45 1.59 -50.94
CA PHE A 442 -1.39 2.54 -51.55
C PHE A 442 -2.82 2.25 -51.06
N ASN A 443 -3.26 0.99 -51.14
CA ASN A 443 -4.60 0.59 -50.72
C ASN A 443 -4.80 0.78 -49.19
N LEU A 444 -3.79 0.46 -48.39
CA LEU A 444 -3.83 0.70 -46.92
C LEU A 444 -3.99 2.21 -46.63
N ASN A 445 -3.31 3.04 -47.37
CA ASN A 445 -3.40 4.49 -47.19
C ASN A 445 -4.78 5.05 -47.57
N GLU A 446 -5.36 4.57 -48.66
CA GLU A 446 -6.73 4.94 -49.06
C GLU A 446 -7.78 4.43 -48.06
N ASP A 447 -7.62 3.23 -47.55
CA ASP A 447 -8.50 2.68 -46.51
C ASP A 447 -8.36 3.44 -45.19
N ALA A 448 -7.14 3.86 -44.82
CA ALA A 448 -6.90 4.72 -43.66
C ALA A 448 -7.61 6.07 -43.78
N LYS A 449 -7.54 6.70 -44.95
CA LYS A 449 -8.27 7.96 -45.23
C LYS A 449 -9.78 7.77 -45.12
N LYS A 450 -10.31 6.67 -45.64
CA LYS A 450 -11.75 6.35 -45.53
C LYS A 450 -12.19 6.15 -44.09
N LEU A 451 -11.34 5.49 -43.25
CA LEU A 451 -11.65 5.24 -41.86
C LEU A 451 -11.60 6.51 -41.02
N LEU A 452 -10.57 7.33 -41.20
CA LEU A 452 -10.24 8.46 -40.32
C LEU A 452 -10.84 9.78 -40.76
N GLY A 453 -11.17 9.94 -42.07
CA GLY A 453 -11.73 11.18 -42.62
C GLY A 453 -10.87 12.40 -42.29
N ASP A 454 -11.48 13.44 -41.73
CA ASP A 454 -10.79 14.69 -41.36
C ASP A 454 -9.76 14.49 -40.22
N ALA A 455 -9.81 13.38 -39.49
CA ALA A 455 -8.86 13.07 -38.43
C ALA A 455 -7.62 12.30 -38.93
N TYR A 456 -7.46 12.09 -40.23
CA TYR A 456 -6.39 11.28 -40.82
C TYR A 456 -4.99 11.67 -40.34
N GLU A 457 -4.64 12.93 -40.33
CA GLU A 457 -3.32 13.41 -39.93
C GLU A 457 -3.06 13.34 -38.42
N ILE A 458 -4.12 13.25 -37.60
CA ILE A 458 -4.03 13.32 -36.15
C ILE A 458 -4.14 11.91 -35.52
N ASN A 459 -5.04 11.08 -36.05
CA ASN A 459 -5.40 9.80 -35.45
C ASN A 459 -4.71 8.60 -36.11
N LEU A 460 -3.79 8.85 -37.07
CA LEU A 460 -2.96 7.84 -37.69
C LEU A 460 -1.56 7.80 -37.07
N GLU A 461 -1.16 6.68 -36.57
CA GLU A 461 0.25 6.39 -36.24
C GLU A 461 0.77 5.35 -37.23
N ARG A 462 1.90 5.61 -37.86
CA ARG A 462 2.48 4.75 -38.90
C ARG A 462 3.88 4.30 -38.48
N VAL A 463 4.13 3.01 -38.52
CA VAL A 463 5.44 2.44 -38.17
C VAL A 463 5.89 1.45 -39.23
N THR A 464 7.19 1.38 -39.46
CA THR A 464 7.80 0.38 -40.36
C THR A 464 8.71 -0.52 -39.53
N PHE A 465 8.47 -1.83 -39.56
CA PHE A 465 9.30 -2.79 -38.85
C PHE A 465 10.60 -3.05 -39.59
N HIS A 466 11.68 -3.27 -38.84
CA HIS A 466 13.01 -3.64 -39.31
C HIS A 466 13.61 -4.73 -38.40
N PRO A 467 14.69 -5.43 -38.77
CA PRO A 467 15.19 -6.57 -38.01
C PRO A 467 15.47 -6.29 -36.53
N ASP A 468 15.92 -5.08 -36.18
CA ASP A 468 16.24 -4.67 -34.81
C ASP A 468 15.06 -4.02 -34.06
N TYR A 469 13.85 -4.08 -34.62
CA TYR A 469 12.67 -3.51 -33.98
C TYR A 469 12.26 -4.39 -32.79
N SER A 470 12.10 -3.77 -31.62
CA SER A 470 11.88 -4.48 -30.35
C SER A 470 10.59 -4.06 -29.66
N TYR A 471 10.17 -4.82 -28.65
CA TYR A 471 9.07 -4.47 -27.74
C TYR A 471 9.26 -3.05 -27.16
N ALA A 472 10.46 -2.72 -26.74
CA ALA A 472 10.80 -1.39 -26.20
C ALA A 472 10.61 -0.26 -27.21
N ASN A 473 10.78 -0.52 -28.51
CA ASN A 473 10.52 0.46 -29.58
C ASN A 473 9.02 0.59 -29.87
N PHE A 474 8.28 -0.52 -29.76
CA PHE A 474 6.87 -0.60 -30.12
C PHE A 474 5.94 -0.13 -29.00
N VAL A 475 6.14 -0.63 -27.80
CA VAL A 475 5.32 -0.33 -26.61
C VAL A 475 5.88 0.86 -25.86
N GLY A 476 7.17 0.86 -25.58
CA GLY A 476 7.86 1.91 -24.86
C GLY A 476 8.86 1.36 -23.85
N THR A 477 9.68 2.25 -23.32
CA THR A 477 10.68 1.92 -22.28
C THR A 477 11.09 3.17 -21.52
N TYR A 478 11.73 2.98 -20.37
CA TYR A 478 12.36 4.07 -19.64
C TYR A 478 13.63 4.53 -20.37
N LYS A 479 13.72 5.83 -20.62
CA LYS A 479 14.88 6.48 -21.26
C LYS A 479 15.36 7.66 -20.43
N PRO A 480 16.67 7.99 -20.47
CA PRO A 480 17.16 9.24 -19.93
C PRO A 480 16.55 10.41 -20.70
N VAL A 481 15.92 11.33 -20.00
CA VAL A 481 15.35 12.56 -20.58
C VAL A 481 15.96 13.78 -19.87
N PRO A 482 16.32 14.83 -20.61
CA PRO A 482 16.80 16.07 -20.01
C PRO A 482 15.66 16.78 -19.29
N VAL A 483 15.90 17.24 -18.07
CA VAL A 483 14.99 18.07 -17.28
C VAL A 483 15.73 19.28 -16.77
N LYS A 484 15.02 20.40 -16.60
CA LYS A 484 15.56 21.57 -15.90
C LYS A 484 15.12 21.52 -14.44
N ASP A 485 16.06 21.27 -13.56
CA ASP A 485 15.84 21.30 -12.12
C ASP A 485 16.49 22.57 -11.55
N TYR A 486 15.67 23.48 -11.01
CA TYR A 486 16.09 24.81 -10.52
C TYR A 486 17.02 25.57 -11.46
N GLY A 487 16.76 25.49 -12.79
CA GLY A 487 17.56 26.22 -13.80
C GLY A 487 18.88 25.54 -14.18
N LYS A 488 19.18 24.34 -13.66
CA LYS A 488 20.32 23.50 -14.06
C LYS A 488 19.82 22.36 -14.93
N ASP A 489 20.57 22.04 -15.98
CA ASP A 489 20.31 20.89 -16.81
C ASP A 489 20.62 19.61 -16.01
N SER A 490 19.65 18.73 -15.90
CA SER A 490 19.73 17.43 -15.22
C SER A 490 19.16 16.35 -16.12
N ILE A 491 19.46 15.09 -15.83
CA ILE A 491 18.93 13.94 -16.55
C ILE A 491 18.08 13.11 -15.57
N THR A 492 16.85 12.87 -15.94
CA THR A 492 15.99 11.90 -15.24
C THR A 492 15.62 10.75 -16.17
N TYR A 493 15.17 9.62 -15.59
CA TYR A 493 14.61 8.52 -16.37
C TYR A 493 13.10 8.63 -16.40
N ALA A 494 12.53 8.73 -17.60
CA ALA A 494 11.09 8.74 -17.80
C ALA A 494 10.66 7.66 -18.78
N TYR A 495 9.45 7.14 -18.60
CA TYR A 495 8.86 6.24 -19.57
C TYR A 495 8.54 7.00 -20.87
N VAL A 496 9.12 6.54 -21.97
CA VAL A 496 8.88 7.09 -23.31
C VAL A 496 8.01 6.09 -24.06
N PRO A 497 6.72 6.42 -24.32
CA PRO A 497 5.81 5.53 -25.01
C PRO A 497 6.20 5.31 -26.46
N GLY A 498 6.13 4.07 -26.92
CA GLY A 498 6.24 3.68 -28.32
C GLY A 498 4.94 3.97 -29.09
N PRO A 499 4.95 3.75 -30.42
CA PRO A 499 3.80 4.05 -31.28
C PRO A 499 2.52 3.32 -30.88
N PHE A 500 2.59 2.05 -30.52
CA PHE A 500 1.43 1.31 -30.02
C PHE A 500 0.83 1.98 -28.79
N MET A 501 1.64 2.27 -27.78
CA MET A 501 1.16 2.89 -26.55
C MET A 501 0.61 4.30 -26.77
N ARG A 502 1.20 5.08 -27.67
CA ARG A 502 0.67 6.43 -28.01
C ARG A 502 -0.74 6.34 -28.58
N VAL A 503 -0.93 5.52 -29.62
CA VAL A 503 -2.24 5.35 -30.26
C VAL A 503 -3.27 4.79 -29.28
N TYR A 504 -2.89 3.79 -28.53
CA TYR A 504 -3.78 3.14 -27.56
C TYR A 504 -4.27 4.13 -26.48
N VAL A 505 -3.35 4.92 -25.91
CA VAL A 505 -3.70 5.92 -24.89
C VAL A 505 -4.59 7.03 -25.46
N GLU A 506 -4.30 7.51 -26.68
CA GLU A 506 -5.14 8.54 -27.31
C GLU A 506 -6.54 7.99 -27.66
N ALA A 507 -6.63 6.75 -28.14
CA ALA A 507 -7.92 6.08 -28.35
C ALA A 507 -8.72 5.93 -27.06
N LEU A 508 -8.06 5.53 -25.95
CA LEU A 508 -8.69 5.45 -24.63
C LEU A 508 -9.14 6.81 -24.10
N LYS A 509 -8.36 7.86 -24.29
CA LYS A 509 -8.77 9.23 -23.91
C LYS A 509 -9.99 9.67 -24.71
N ASN A 510 -9.96 9.45 -26.02
CA ASN A 510 -11.06 9.83 -26.89
C ASN A 510 -12.34 9.02 -26.62
N SER A 511 -12.24 7.73 -26.25
CA SER A 511 -13.40 6.91 -25.92
C SER A 511 -14.20 7.42 -24.70
N ARG A 512 -13.62 8.35 -23.94
CA ARG A 512 -14.23 9.00 -22.77
C ARG A 512 -14.82 10.37 -23.08
N THR A 513 -14.84 10.76 -24.36
CA THR A 513 -15.41 12.04 -24.82
C THR A 513 -16.79 11.83 -25.43
N ASP A 514 -17.57 12.90 -25.56
CA ASP A 514 -18.89 12.87 -26.19
C ASP A 514 -18.83 12.62 -27.71
N THR A 515 -17.66 12.81 -28.31
CA THR A 515 -17.41 12.60 -29.75
C THR A 515 -16.31 11.58 -29.94
N ILE A 516 -16.71 10.32 -30.10
CA ILE A 516 -15.77 9.21 -30.25
C ILE A 516 -15.32 9.13 -31.72
N LYS A 517 -14.00 9.09 -31.92
CA LYS A 517 -13.36 9.01 -33.26
C LYS A 517 -12.49 7.77 -33.36
N PRO A 518 -12.34 7.18 -34.57
CA PRO A 518 -11.42 6.06 -34.75
C PRO A 518 -9.96 6.51 -34.68
N PHE A 519 -9.10 5.61 -34.21
CA PHE A 519 -7.64 5.71 -34.22
C PHE A 519 -7.07 4.51 -34.97
N LEU A 520 -5.99 4.69 -35.68
CA LEU A 520 -5.38 3.66 -36.53
C LEU A 520 -3.88 3.56 -36.28
N LEU A 521 -3.41 2.36 -35.96
CA LEU A 521 -2.00 1.98 -36.01
C LEU A 521 -1.74 1.18 -37.29
N LEU A 522 -0.95 1.74 -38.21
CA LEU A 522 -0.58 1.11 -39.45
C LEU A 522 0.86 0.59 -39.37
N ILE A 523 1.03 -0.72 -39.48
CA ILE A 523 2.33 -1.37 -39.41
C ILE A 523 2.73 -1.84 -40.81
N GLU A 524 3.83 -1.31 -41.32
CA GLU A 524 4.43 -1.75 -42.58
C GLU A 524 5.59 -2.71 -42.35
N GLU A 525 5.81 -3.59 -43.30
CA GLU A 525 6.91 -4.56 -43.29
C GLU A 525 6.96 -5.42 -42.02
N ILE A 526 5.78 -5.81 -41.51
CA ILE A 526 5.62 -6.55 -40.24
C ILE A 526 6.50 -7.82 -40.17
N ASN A 527 6.74 -8.47 -41.29
CA ASN A 527 7.54 -9.68 -41.41
C ASN A 527 9.05 -9.44 -41.32
N ARG A 528 9.53 -8.20 -41.29
CA ARG A 528 10.96 -7.90 -41.17
C ARG A 528 11.49 -7.96 -39.74
N ALA A 529 10.63 -7.87 -38.76
CA ALA A 529 11.00 -8.02 -37.35
C ALA A 529 10.61 -9.40 -36.79
N ASN A 530 11.14 -9.74 -35.63
CA ASN A 530 10.61 -10.87 -34.85
C ASN A 530 9.27 -10.45 -34.23
N VAL A 531 8.18 -10.69 -34.95
CA VAL A 531 6.83 -10.22 -34.59
C VAL A 531 6.42 -10.71 -33.21
N ALA A 532 6.71 -11.95 -32.86
CA ALA A 532 6.39 -12.50 -31.55
C ALA A 532 7.10 -11.75 -30.40
N ALA A 533 8.36 -11.38 -30.60
CA ALA A 533 9.12 -10.61 -29.62
C ALA A 533 8.70 -9.14 -29.56
N VAL A 534 8.29 -8.54 -30.67
CA VAL A 534 7.85 -7.13 -30.73
C VAL A 534 6.49 -6.94 -30.09
N PHE A 535 5.55 -7.86 -30.29
CA PHE A 535 4.22 -7.78 -29.72
C PHE A 535 4.18 -8.29 -28.27
N GLY A 536 4.94 -9.36 -27.95
CA GLY A 536 4.92 -9.94 -26.60
C GLY A 536 3.48 -10.21 -26.13
N ASP A 537 3.16 -9.73 -24.93
CA ASP A 537 1.85 -9.93 -24.31
C ASP A 537 0.69 -9.19 -25.01
N ILE A 538 1.00 -8.27 -25.94
CA ILE A 538 -0.03 -7.53 -26.70
C ILE A 538 -0.85 -8.49 -27.57
N PHE A 539 -0.31 -9.64 -27.97
CA PHE A 539 -1.09 -10.63 -28.74
C PHE A 539 -2.39 -11.02 -28.05
N GLN A 540 -2.40 -11.07 -26.72
CA GLN A 540 -3.61 -11.36 -25.94
C GLN A 540 -4.67 -10.24 -25.99
N LEU A 541 -4.29 -9.05 -26.43
CA LEU A 541 -5.20 -7.90 -26.58
C LEU A 541 -5.80 -7.82 -28.00
N LEU A 542 -5.34 -8.64 -28.94
CA LEU A 542 -5.80 -8.65 -30.33
C LEU A 542 -6.96 -9.64 -30.55
N ASP A 543 -7.19 -10.55 -29.60
CA ASP A 543 -8.30 -11.49 -29.57
C ASP A 543 -9.55 -10.77 -28.99
#